data_2e9b6e68939c335905bc193a5f64f250
#
_entry.id   2e9b6e68939c335905bc193a5f64f250
#
_cell.length_a   1.000
_cell.length_b   1.000
_cell.length_c   1.000
_cell.angle_alpha   90.00
_cell.angle_beta   90.00
_cell.angle_gamma   90.00
#
_symmetry.space_group_name_H-M   'P 1'
#
loop_
_entity.id
_entity.type
_entity.pdbx_description
1 polymer ?
#
loop_
_entity_poly.entity_id
_entity_poly.type
_entity_poly.pdbx_seq_one_letter_code
_entity_poly.pdbx_strand_id
1 'polypeptide(L)'
;MMLMGFAGKASAQFLPDVPDMKGKFTIGGDFDFGMYGNYLNFAIAPQVGYRIFSPWEVGVRGVYNLNCSFSAYYGNQYWHYFGGAPYTNFQIYKGLFVHVEDEYLYGLVRYNHETLGGEWFNNIFVGGGYRSYSYSGSYYYLMVLYNLSWGSPETWNNGLYPYSSPLVMRVGFCF
;
A
#
# COMPACT_ATOMS: atom_id res chain seq x y z
N MET A 1 14.40 44.76 3.93
CA MET A 1 13.57 44.38 2.79
C MET A 1 14.47 43.67 1.77
N MET A 2 14.59 42.35 1.83
CA MET A 2 15.16 41.48 0.77
C MET A 2 15.32 40.05 1.29
N LEU A 3 14.24 39.32 1.33
CA LEU A 3 14.21 37.89 1.70
C LEU A 3 13.09 37.20 0.93
N MET A 4 13.05 37.38 -0.38
CA MET A 4 12.15 36.64 -1.27
C MET A 4 12.87 36.39 -2.62
N GLY A 5 13.74 35.41 -2.67
CA GLY A 5 14.44 35.13 -3.92
C GLY A 5 15.11 33.77 -4.04
N PHE A 6 15.01 32.89 -3.03
CA PHE A 6 15.75 31.64 -3.06
C PHE A 6 14.90 30.37 -3.20
N ALA A 7 13.58 30.47 -3.16
CA ALA A 7 12.73 29.26 -3.21
C ALA A 7 12.44 28.73 -4.62
N GLY A 8 12.74 29.51 -5.68
CA GLY A 8 12.31 29.18 -7.05
C GLY A 8 13.31 28.41 -7.90
N LYS A 9 14.56 28.24 -7.49
CA LYS A 9 15.61 27.64 -8.33
C LYS A 9 16.16 26.30 -7.81
N ALA A 10 15.84 25.90 -6.60
CA ALA A 10 16.35 24.65 -6.03
C ALA A 10 15.56 23.40 -6.47
N SER A 11 14.33 23.55 -6.90
CA SER A 11 13.48 22.41 -7.27
C SER A 11 13.73 21.82 -8.66
N ALA A 12 14.40 22.56 -9.56
CA ALA A 12 14.60 22.12 -10.95
C ALA A 12 15.87 21.26 -11.16
N GLN A 13 16.80 21.25 -10.22
CA GLN A 13 18.06 20.52 -10.37
C GLN A 13 18.11 19.13 -9.76
N PHE A 14 17.13 18.76 -8.93
CA PHE A 14 17.13 17.46 -8.24
C PHE A 14 16.35 16.32 -8.95
N LEU A 15 15.59 16.59 -10.01
CA LEU A 15 14.72 15.61 -10.67
C LEU A 15 14.89 15.61 -12.21
N PRO A 16 16.09 15.32 -12.77
CA PRO A 16 16.31 15.43 -14.20
C PRO A 16 15.61 14.36 -15.07
N ASP A 17 15.10 13.27 -14.51
CA ASP A 17 14.61 12.12 -15.27
C ASP A 17 13.14 11.72 -14.96
N VAL A 18 12.37 12.59 -14.34
CA VAL A 18 10.94 12.31 -14.09
C VAL A 18 10.12 12.92 -15.20
N PRO A 19 9.33 12.15 -15.95
CA PRO A 19 8.39 12.70 -16.92
C PRO A 19 7.51 13.78 -16.28
N ASP A 20 7.30 14.91 -16.95
CA ASP A 20 6.36 15.92 -16.46
C ASP A 20 4.94 15.38 -16.53
N MET A 21 4.47 14.88 -15.39
CA MET A 21 3.16 14.24 -15.23
C MET A 21 2.22 15.07 -14.36
N LYS A 22 2.51 16.36 -14.16
CA LYS A 22 1.65 17.26 -13.39
C LYS A 22 0.21 17.24 -13.92
N GLY A 23 -0.74 17.11 -13.02
CA GLY A 23 -2.17 17.08 -13.36
C GLY A 23 -2.64 15.81 -14.06
N LYS A 24 -1.87 14.73 -14.02
CA LYS A 24 -2.26 13.44 -14.59
C LYS A 24 -2.77 12.47 -13.52
N PHE A 25 -3.80 11.74 -13.90
CA PHE A 25 -4.23 10.58 -13.13
C PHE A 25 -3.32 9.40 -13.39
N THR A 26 -3.09 8.62 -12.35
CA THR A 26 -2.42 7.32 -12.41
C THR A 26 -3.41 6.25 -11.98
N ILE A 27 -3.50 5.18 -12.75
CA ILE A 27 -4.37 4.04 -12.46
C ILE A 27 -3.49 2.79 -12.46
N GLY A 28 -3.62 1.98 -11.43
CA GLY A 28 -2.80 0.79 -11.31
C GLY A 28 -3.18 -0.05 -10.12
N GLY A 29 -2.21 -0.71 -9.53
CA GLY A 29 -2.39 -1.49 -8.33
C GLY A 29 -1.24 -2.42 -8.07
N ASP A 30 -1.37 -3.14 -6.97
CA ASP A 30 -0.47 -4.21 -6.57
C ASP A 30 -1.24 -5.51 -6.33
N PHE A 31 -0.52 -6.59 -6.37
CA PHE A 31 -1.02 -7.89 -5.97
C PHE A 31 0.05 -8.58 -5.13
N ASP A 32 -0.40 -9.41 -4.20
CA ASP A 32 0.45 -10.26 -3.39
C ASP A 32 -0.10 -11.70 -3.43
N PHE A 33 0.81 -12.65 -3.52
CA PHE A 33 0.50 -14.06 -3.47
C PHE A 33 1.56 -14.78 -2.66
N GLY A 34 1.15 -15.44 -1.60
CA GLY A 34 2.02 -16.22 -0.74
C GLY A 34 1.41 -17.57 -0.43
N MET A 35 2.26 -18.59 -0.39
CA MET A 35 1.87 -19.92 0.06
C MET A 35 2.95 -20.47 0.99
N TYR A 36 2.56 -20.85 2.20
CA TYR A 36 3.47 -21.44 3.17
C TYR A 36 2.79 -22.57 3.93
N GLY A 37 3.24 -23.80 3.68
CA GLY A 37 2.60 -24.98 4.25
C GLY A 37 1.12 -25.08 3.87
N ASN A 38 0.25 -25.03 4.88
CA ASN A 38 -1.20 -25.06 4.70
C ASN A 38 -1.86 -23.68 4.65
N TYR A 39 -1.08 -22.61 4.56
CA TYR A 39 -1.56 -21.24 4.47
C TYR A 39 -1.41 -20.71 3.05
N LEU A 40 -2.45 -20.07 2.57
CA LEU A 40 -2.46 -19.35 1.30
C LEU A 40 -2.90 -17.91 1.57
N ASN A 41 -2.12 -16.96 1.08
CA ASN A 41 -2.43 -15.54 1.09
C ASN A 41 -2.59 -15.07 -0.36
N PHE A 42 -3.64 -14.32 -0.62
CA PHE A 42 -3.86 -13.63 -1.88
C PHE A 42 -4.38 -12.23 -1.61
N ALA A 43 -3.71 -11.23 -2.14
CA ALA A 43 -4.16 -9.85 -2.05
C ALA A 43 -4.16 -9.16 -3.41
N ILE A 44 -5.15 -8.31 -3.63
CA ILE A 44 -5.24 -7.41 -4.77
C ILE A 44 -5.62 -6.03 -4.28
N ALA A 45 -4.95 -5.02 -4.80
CA ALA A 45 -5.15 -3.65 -4.38
C ALA A 45 -5.09 -2.68 -5.56
N PRO A 46 -6.21 -2.47 -6.26
CA PRO A 46 -6.31 -1.42 -7.27
C PRO A 46 -6.13 -0.04 -6.64
N GLN A 47 -5.48 0.87 -7.37
CA GLN A 47 -5.25 2.23 -6.91
C GLN A 47 -5.49 3.27 -8.00
N VAL A 48 -5.92 4.44 -7.57
CA VAL A 48 -6.04 5.63 -8.39
C VAL A 48 -5.33 6.77 -7.70
N GLY A 49 -4.40 7.40 -8.40
CA GLY A 49 -3.66 8.54 -7.91
C GLY A 49 -3.83 9.78 -8.78
N TYR A 50 -3.47 10.91 -8.23
CA TYR A 50 -3.40 12.18 -8.94
C TYR A 50 -2.10 12.91 -8.59
N ARG A 51 -1.34 13.31 -9.60
CA ARG A 51 -0.13 14.10 -9.44
C ARG A 51 -0.45 15.58 -9.33
N ILE A 52 -0.29 16.11 -8.13
CA ILE A 52 -0.48 17.53 -7.85
C ILE A 52 0.62 18.34 -8.55
N PHE A 53 1.87 17.89 -8.39
CA PHE A 53 3.03 18.38 -9.12
C PHE A 53 4.09 17.27 -9.23
N SER A 54 5.10 17.43 -10.07
CA SER A 54 6.00 16.36 -10.47
C SER A 54 6.48 15.41 -9.35
N PRO A 55 6.94 15.86 -8.16
CA PRO A 55 7.35 14.94 -7.10
C PRO A 55 6.21 14.43 -6.20
N TRP A 56 5.00 14.99 -6.24
CA TRP A 56 3.95 14.70 -5.27
C TRP A 56 2.69 14.12 -5.90
N GLU A 57 2.32 12.94 -5.43
CA GLU A 57 1.14 12.18 -5.82
C GLU A 57 0.30 11.86 -4.58
N VAL A 58 -1.00 12.02 -4.68
CA VAL A 58 -1.98 11.59 -3.69
C VAL A 58 -2.97 10.63 -4.34
N GLY A 59 -3.53 9.72 -3.60
CA GLY A 59 -4.46 8.76 -4.17
C GLY A 59 -5.22 7.96 -3.15
N VAL A 60 -6.02 7.04 -3.68
CA VAL A 60 -6.76 6.05 -2.90
C VAL A 60 -6.49 4.67 -3.46
N ARG A 61 -6.28 3.74 -2.58
CA ARG A 61 -6.06 2.33 -2.84
C ARG A 61 -7.22 1.52 -2.28
N GLY A 62 -7.86 0.69 -3.08
CA GLY A 62 -8.79 -0.32 -2.59
C GLY A 62 -8.00 -1.57 -2.19
N VAL A 63 -8.40 -2.26 -1.13
CA VAL A 63 -7.69 -3.45 -0.65
C VAL A 63 -8.66 -4.61 -0.52
N TYR A 64 -8.32 -5.73 -1.10
CA TYR A 64 -8.94 -7.02 -0.81
C TYR A 64 -7.84 -8.03 -0.52
N ASN A 65 -7.92 -8.68 0.63
CA ASN A 65 -6.98 -9.71 1.04
C ASN A 65 -7.75 -10.95 1.50
N LEU A 66 -7.36 -12.12 1.01
CA LEU A 66 -7.90 -13.42 1.34
C LEU A 66 -6.79 -14.30 1.93
N ASN A 67 -6.96 -14.67 3.18
CA ASN A 67 -6.11 -15.63 3.85
C ASN A 67 -6.88 -16.95 4.02
N CYS A 68 -6.28 -18.05 3.61
CA CYS A 68 -6.86 -19.40 3.77
C CYS A 68 -5.93 -20.26 4.62
N SER A 69 -6.49 -20.98 5.57
CA SER A 69 -5.79 -22.03 6.32
C SER A 69 -6.50 -23.36 6.10
N PHE A 70 -5.76 -24.34 5.66
CA PHE A 70 -6.25 -25.70 5.41
C PHE A 70 -5.76 -26.62 6.54
N SER A 71 -6.64 -27.01 7.45
CA SER A 71 -6.30 -27.89 8.55
C SER A 71 -7.16 -29.15 8.54
N ALA A 72 -6.51 -30.32 8.58
CA ALA A 72 -7.19 -31.59 8.66
C ALA A 72 -7.93 -31.79 9.99
N TYR A 73 -7.49 -31.11 11.07
CA TYR A 73 -8.07 -31.24 12.42
C TYR A 73 -9.11 -30.17 12.73
N TYR A 74 -8.88 -28.92 12.26
CA TYR A 74 -9.72 -27.77 12.61
C TYR A 74 -10.62 -27.32 11.46
N GLY A 75 -10.60 -28.03 10.32
CA GLY A 75 -11.33 -27.60 9.12
C GLY A 75 -10.68 -26.43 8.40
N ASN A 76 -11.31 -26.02 7.31
CA ASN A 76 -10.81 -24.91 6.50
C ASN A 76 -11.29 -23.58 7.09
N GLN A 77 -10.38 -22.65 7.26
CA GLN A 77 -10.66 -21.31 7.74
C GLN A 77 -10.33 -20.30 6.65
N TYR A 78 -11.22 -19.31 6.49
CA TYR A 78 -11.08 -18.24 5.51
C TYR A 78 -11.22 -16.89 6.20
N TRP A 79 -10.23 -16.01 5.98
CA TRP A 79 -10.26 -14.64 6.45
C TRP A 79 -10.31 -13.72 5.24
N HIS A 80 -11.34 -12.91 5.19
CA HIS A 80 -11.52 -11.91 4.14
C HIS A 80 -11.32 -10.54 4.75
N TYR A 81 -10.44 -9.76 4.18
CA TYR A 81 -10.23 -8.36 4.53
C TYR A 81 -10.51 -7.51 3.32
N PHE A 82 -11.28 -6.46 3.51
CA PHE A 82 -11.57 -5.51 2.45
C PHE A 82 -11.68 -4.10 3.02
N GLY A 83 -11.25 -3.13 2.25
CA GLY A 83 -11.25 -1.75 2.69
C GLY A 83 -10.61 -0.81 1.71
N GLY A 84 -10.12 0.29 2.23
CA GLY A 84 -9.50 1.34 1.45
C GLY A 84 -8.42 2.06 2.21
N ALA A 85 -7.53 2.68 1.46
CA ALA A 85 -6.36 3.36 1.99
C ALA A 85 -6.07 4.63 1.20
N PRO A 86 -6.34 5.82 1.73
CA PRO A 86 -5.76 7.04 1.21
C PRO A 86 -4.25 7.00 1.37
N TYR A 87 -3.53 7.43 0.34
CA TYR A 87 -2.08 7.45 0.36
C TYR A 87 -1.50 8.72 -0.22
N THR A 88 -0.25 8.96 0.12
CA THR A 88 0.58 9.99 -0.49
C THR A 88 1.97 9.47 -0.80
N ASN A 89 2.47 9.84 -1.97
CA ASN A 89 3.82 9.53 -2.44
C ASN A 89 4.57 10.82 -2.70
N PHE A 90 5.78 10.91 -2.19
CA PHE A 90 6.68 12.02 -2.49
C PHE A 90 7.98 11.49 -3.09
N GLN A 91 8.29 11.87 -4.31
CA GLN A 91 9.51 11.47 -5.00
C GLN A 91 10.68 12.33 -4.54
N ILE A 92 11.73 11.68 -4.03
CA ILE A 92 12.92 12.36 -3.51
C ILE A 92 13.99 12.50 -4.60
N TYR A 93 14.28 11.42 -5.32
CA TYR A 93 15.37 11.36 -6.27
C TYR A 93 15.16 10.25 -7.30
N LYS A 94 15.32 10.54 -8.62
CA LYS A 94 15.35 9.60 -9.78
C LYS A 94 14.31 8.47 -9.71
N GLY A 95 13.54 8.14 -9.10
CA GLY A 95 12.63 7.01 -8.93
C GLY A 95 12.49 6.61 -7.47
N LEU A 96 13.35 7.10 -6.58
CA LEU A 96 13.19 6.92 -5.15
C LEU A 96 12.04 7.79 -4.63
N PHE A 97 11.14 7.19 -3.86
CA PHE A 97 10.01 7.88 -3.26
C PHE A 97 9.77 7.44 -1.82
N VAL A 98 9.18 8.31 -1.03
CA VAL A 98 8.55 7.96 0.25
C VAL A 98 7.07 7.80 0.07
N HIS A 99 6.48 6.95 0.89
CA HIS A 99 5.07 6.58 0.89
C HIS A 99 4.52 6.64 2.30
N VAL A 100 3.34 7.22 2.43
CA VAL A 100 2.54 7.19 3.66
C VAL A 100 1.12 6.78 3.27
N GLU A 101 0.55 5.85 4.02
CA GLU A 101 -0.77 5.30 3.77
C GLU A 101 -1.50 5.11 5.10
N ASP A 102 -2.78 5.44 5.13
CA ASP A 102 -3.69 5.19 6.24
C ASP A 102 -4.76 4.18 5.79
N GLU A 103 -4.60 2.92 6.17
CA GLU A 103 -5.41 1.81 5.69
C GLU A 103 -6.50 1.44 6.69
N TYR A 104 -7.73 1.39 6.20
CA TYR A 104 -8.92 0.93 6.93
C TYR A 104 -9.41 -0.37 6.33
N LEU A 105 -9.33 -1.46 7.09
CA LEU A 105 -9.77 -2.79 6.68
C LEU A 105 -10.89 -3.30 7.57
N TYR A 106 -11.88 -3.92 6.96
CA TYR A 106 -12.86 -4.73 7.64
C TYR A 106 -12.55 -6.20 7.44
N GLY A 107 -12.27 -6.92 8.52
CA GLY A 107 -11.95 -8.34 8.52
C GLY A 107 -13.17 -9.19 8.85
N LEU A 108 -13.43 -10.22 8.04
CA LEU A 108 -14.46 -11.23 8.26
C LEU A 108 -13.82 -12.62 8.38
N VAL A 109 -14.19 -13.35 9.42
CA VAL A 109 -13.80 -14.76 9.58
C VAL A 109 -14.95 -15.67 9.20
N ARG A 110 -14.68 -16.62 8.35
CA ARG A 110 -15.61 -17.71 8.00
C ARG A 110 -15.02 -19.06 8.40
N TYR A 111 -15.77 -19.79 9.17
CA TYR A 111 -15.45 -21.14 9.59
C TYR A 111 -16.60 -22.07 9.21
N ASN A 112 -16.34 -23.16 8.48
CA ASN A 112 -17.33 -24.14 8.04
C ASN A 112 -18.64 -23.53 7.48
N HIS A 113 -18.53 -22.49 6.64
CA HIS A 113 -19.62 -21.72 6.03
C HIS A 113 -20.40 -20.79 6.98
N GLU A 114 -20.06 -20.72 8.25
CA GLU A 114 -20.62 -19.74 9.18
C GLU A 114 -19.70 -18.52 9.31
N THR A 115 -20.29 -17.34 9.35
CA THR A 115 -19.57 -16.08 9.59
C THR A 115 -19.51 -15.86 11.10
N LEU A 116 -18.30 -15.85 11.66
CA LEU A 116 -18.09 -15.73 13.10
C LEU A 116 -18.03 -14.29 13.62
N GLY A 117 -18.11 -13.31 12.75
CA GLY A 117 -18.05 -11.91 13.11
C GLY A 117 -17.12 -11.12 12.20
N GLY A 118 -17.05 -9.81 12.42
CA GLY A 118 -16.18 -8.91 11.68
C GLY A 118 -15.66 -7.79 12.57
N GLU A 119 -14.47 -7.29 12.26
CA GLU A 119 -13.81 -6.23 13.01
C GLU A 119 -13.12 -5.24 12.07
N TRP A 120 -13.02 -3.99 12.51
CA TRP A 120 -12.32 -2.94 11.79
C TRP A 120 -10.88 -2.82 12.28
N PHE A 121 -9.96 -2.71 11.33
CA PHE A 121 -8.54 -2.50 11.58
C PHE A 121 -8.10 -1.21 10.93
N ASN A 122 -7.32 -0.42 11.65
CA ASN A 122 -6.63 0.74 11.11
C ASN A 122 -5.13 0.51 11.14
N ASN A 123 -4.47 0.71 9.99
CA ASN A 123 -3.05 0.50 9.82
C ASN A 123 -2.41 1.75 9.20
N ILE A 124 -1.45 2.33 9.86
CA ILE A 124 -0.66 3.44 9.32
C ILE A 124 0.67 2.88 8.82
N PHE A 125 0.87 2.96 7.51
CA PHE A 125 2.11 2.53 6.86
C PHE A 125 2.97 3.72 6.48
N VAL A 126 4.26 3.61 6.76
CA VAL A 126 5.29 4.57 6.33
C VAL A 126 6.46 3.80 5.74
N GLY A 127 6.98 4.28 4.65
CA GLY A 127 8.13 3.65 4.04
C GLY A 127 8.57 4.32 2.75
N GLY A 128 9.16 3.56 1.87
CA GLY A 128 9.60 4.08 0.59
C GLY A 128 9.93 2.98 -0.39
N GLY A 129 10.24 3.39 -1.59
CA GLY A 129 10.52 2.46 -2.66
C GLY A 129 11.17 3.10 -3.87
N TYR A 130 11.24 2.31 -4.91
CA TYR A 130 11.79 2.72 -6.19
C TYR A 130 10.75 2.52 -7.29
N ARG A 131 10.63 3.52 -8.19
CA ARG A 131 9.80 3.48 -9.39
C ARG A 131 10.68 3.47 -10.62
N SER A 132 10.38 2.58 -11.55
CA SER A 132 10.99 2.56 -12.87
C SER A 132 9.96 3.02 -13.90
N TYR A 133 10.22 4.14 -14.55
CA TYR A 133 9.31 4.73 -15.53
C TYR A 133 9.56 4.19 -16.93
N SER A 134 8.48 3.95 -17.66
CA SER A 134 8.51 3.72 -19.11
C SER A 134 8.38 5.05 -19.87
N TYR A 135 8.75 5.07 -21.13
CA TYR A 135 8.55 6.21 -22.04
C TYR A 135 7.08 6.65 -22.16
N SER A 136 6.14 5.77 -21.93
CA SER A 136 4.70 6.08 -21.95
C SER A 136 4.18 6.77 -20.68
N GLY A 137 5.02 6.93 -19.65
CA GLY A 137 4.62 7.44 -18.35
C GLY A 137 4.10 6.38 -17.37
N SER A 138 3.91 5.14 -17.82
CA SER A 138 3.63 4.00 -16.94
C SER A 138 4.87 3.68 -16.09
N TYR A 139 4.66 3.12 -14.90
CA TYR A 139 5.77 2.73 -14.04
C TYR A 139 5.49 1.46 -13.26
N TYR A 140 6.57 0.73 -12.98
CA TYR A 140 6.58 -0.34 -11.99
C TYR A 140 7.19 0.20 -10.70
N TYR A 141 6.74 -0.32 -9.58
CA TYR A 141 7.31 0.05 -8.29
C TYR A 141 7.56 -1.15 -7.39
N LEU A 142 8.58 -1.02 -6.59
CA LEU A 142 8.86 -1.87 -5.44
C LEU A 142 8.96 -0.98 -4.22
N MET A 143 8.25 -1.30 -3.14
CA MET A 143 8.32 -0.53 -1.90
C MET A 143 8.35 -1.44 -0.67
N VAL A 144 8.97 -0.93 0.38
CA VAL A 144 9.00 -1.54 1.71
C VAL A 144 8.37 -0.57 2.68
N LEU A 145 7.39 -1.05 3.43
CA LEU A 145 6.58 -0.28 4.34
C LEU A 145 6.71 -0.84 5.76
N TYR A 146 6.69 0.04 6.73
CA TYR A 146 6.60 -0.29 8.14
C TYR A 146 5.23 0.12 8.68
N ASN A 147 4.56 -0.81 9.33
CA ASN A 147 3.26 -0.57 9.96
C ASN A 147 3.46 0.03 11.36
N LEU A 148 3.11 1.30 11.52
CA LEU A 148 3.22 2.02 12.79
C LEU A 148 2.17 1.57 13.81
N SER A 149 1.06 0.99 13.36
CA SER A 149 0.01 0.44 14.22
C SER A 149 0.34 -0.97 14.75
N TRP A 150 1.46 -1.56 14.32
CA TRP A 150 1.89 -2.88 14.75
C TRP A 150 2.20 -2.89 16.25
N GLY A 151 1.69 -3.88 16.97
CA GLY A 151 1.93 -4.04 18.41
C GLY A 151 1.01 -3.23 19.30
N SER A 152 0.00 -2.54 18.76
CA SER A 152 -1.05 -1.96 19.59
C SER A 152 -1.90 -3.05 20.24
N PRO A 153 -2.47 -2.83 21.44
CA PRO A 153 -3.31 -3.84 22.13
C PRO A 153 -4.48 -4.34 21.29
N GLU A 154 -4.99 -3.50 20.40
CA GLU A 154 -6.09 -3.83 19.48
C GLU A 154 -5.67 -4.83 18.40
N THR A 155 -4.38 -4.85 18.02
CA THR A 155 -3.87 -5.74 16.98
C THR A 155 -3.55 -7.15 17.49
N TRP A 156 -3.32 -7.33 18.80
CA TRP A 156 -2.85 -8.62 19.37
C TRP A 156 -3.95 -9.49 19.95
N ASN A 157 -5.09 -8.91 20.30
CA ASN A 157 -6.08 -9.60 21.12
C ASN A 157 -6.99 -10.58 20.39
N ASN A 158 -7.11 -10.53 19.07
CA ASN A 158 -8.19 -11.23 18.37
C ASN A 158 -7.77 -12.31 17.38
N GLY A 159 -6.47 -12.51 17.11
CA GLY A 159 -6.02 -13.50 16.11
C GLY A 159 -6.54 -13.22 14.68
N LEU A 160 -7.20 -12.08 14.49
CA LEU A 160 -7.85 -11.65 13.24
C LEU A 160 -7.02 -10.59 12.50
N TYR A 161 -5.87 -10.21 13.04
CA TYR A 161 -5.07 -9.14 12.44
C TYR A 161 -4.52 -9.55 11.08
N PRO A 162 -4.68 -8.70 10.03
CA PRO A 162 -4.37 -9.09 8.66
C PRO A 162 -2.89 -9.28 8.35
N TYR A 163 -2.00 -8.75 9.19
CA TYR A 163 -0.56 -8.78 8.97
C TYR A 163 0.17 -9.64 9.98
N SER A 164 1.10 -10.47 9.52
CA SER A 164 1.96 -11.31 10.37
C SER A 164 3.30 -10.66 10.73
N SER A 165 3.60 -9.49 10.13
CA SER A 165 4.86 -8.75 10.30
C SER A 165 4.60 -7.25 10.23
N PRO A 166 5.37 -6.42 10.97
CA PRO A 166 5.32 -4.96 10.80
C PRO A 166 5.89 -4.51 9.46
N LEU A 167 6.72 -5.32 8.81
CA LEU A 167 7.29 -5.02 7.51
C LEU A 167 6.45 -5.65 6.41
N VAL A 168 6.06 -4.82 5.44
CA VAL A 168 5.30 -5.21 4.25
C VAL A 168 6.09 -4.80 3.01
N MET A 169 6.24 -5.72 2.07
CA MET A 169 6.84 -5.45 0.78
C MET A 169 5.76 -5.54 -0.29
N ARG A 170 5.70 -4.54 -1.18
CA ARG A 170 4.71 -4.49 -2.26
C ARG A 170 5.38 -4.25 -3.59
N VAL A 171 4.85 -4.91 -4.61
CA VAL A 171 5.23 -4.75 -6.01
C VAL A 171 3.99 -4.44 -6.81
N GLY A 172 4.05 -3.41 -7.64
CA GLY A 172 2.90 -3.03 -8.43
C GLY A 172 3.27 -2.25 -9.69
N PHE A 173 2.23 -1.85 -10.40
CA PHE A 173 2.36 -1.07 -11.63
C PHE A 173 1.26 -0.02 -11.72
N CYS A 174 1.55 1.06 -12.46
CA CYS A 174 0.62 2.15 -12.77
C CYS A 174 0.80 2.62 -14.21
N PHE A 175 -0.30 3.05 -14.79
CA PHE A 175 -0.39 3.66 -16.11
C PHE A 175 -0.67 5.15 -16.00
#